data_b6e46cf12aaacf576a4adde5f44ff04a
#
_entry.id   b6e46cf12aaacf576a4adde5f44ff04a
#
_cell.length_a   1.000
_cell.length_b   1.000
_cell.length_c   1.000
_cell.angle_alpha   90.00
_cell.angle_beta   90.00
_cell.angle_gamma   90.00
#
_symmetry.space_group_name_H-M   'P 1'
#
loop_
_entity.id
_entity.type
_entity.pdbx_description
1 polymer ?
#
loop_
_entity_poly.entity_id
_entity_poly.type
_entity_poly.pdbx_seq_one_letter_code
_entity_poly.pdbx_strand_id
1 'polypeptide(L)'
;MTVSEQSASGTEHRILHLFADTGVEDEVLHTFGEVVRVGIDPEPNPFSTVVQADAREPPLSGGFDLAVAHPRCQRFSRATAGGGTDPEDHPNQIPAARTACKRLADHYIIENVPQAPLRDPVKFTGGMFGMGIHYPRAFETSFHVPQPDTAVRFRPENGPLAEQGKEGNAWVGATDGWRLAKGYSHHWPGRGLKRHAVPAPYLRRLLYWWLSAVEGGERSEQTSIGEAVVDGDTCSLQPGGEP
;
A
#
# COMPACT_ATOMS: atom_id res chain seq x y z
N MET A 1 -8.78 38.39 18.46
CA MET A 1 -9.07 37.77 17.17
C MET A 1 -8.84 36.28 17.32
N THR A 2 -9.91 35.55 17.55
CA THR A 2 -9.90 34.10 17.70
C THR A 2 -9.95 33.51 16.29
N VAL A 3 -8.87 32.82 15.92
CA VAL A 3 -8.84 31.99 14.71
C VAL A 3 -9.66 30.75 15.03
N SER A 4 -10.87 30.66 14.45
CA SER A 4 -11.68 29.47 14.51
C SER A 4 -10.98 28.40 13.63
N GLU A 5 -10.46 27.36 14.28
CA GLU A 5 -10.10 26.10 13.62
C GLU A 5 -11.38 25.53 12.98
N GLN A 6 -11.49 25.70 11.66
CA GLN A 6 -12.43 24.93 10.88
C GLN A 6 -11.90 23.50 10.82
N SER A 7 -12.42 22.65 11.68
CA SER A 7 -12.36 21.21 11.57
C SER A 7 -12.95 20.83 10.20
N ALA A 8 -12.08 20.52 9.25
CA ALA A 8 -12.48 19.84 8.03
C ALA A 8 -12.97 18.45 8.46
N SER A 9 -14.27 18.21 8.43
CA SER A 9 -14.87 16.88 8.55
C SER A 9 -14.65 16.11 7.24
N GLY A 10 -13.40 15.83 6.91
CA GLY A 10 -13.05 14.76 5.98
C GLY A 10 -13.33 13.44 6.69
N THR A 11 -14.07 12.54 6.09
CA THR A 11 -14.25 11.17 6.57
C THR A 11 -12.86 10.56 6.74
N GLU A 12 -12.47 10.34 7.99
CA GLU A 12 -11.19 9.74 8.32
C GLU A 12 -11.25 8.28 7.90
N HIS A 13 -10.43 7.90 6.91
CA HIS A 13 -10.40 6.53 6.41
C HIS A 13 -9.96 5.56 7.49
N ARG A 14 -10.50 4.35 7.45
CA ARG A 14 -10.13 3.25 8.34
C ARG A 14 -9.30 2.23 7.57
N ILE A 15 -8.05 2.05 7.99
CA ILE A 15 -7.08 1.20 7.31
C ILE A 15 -6.77 -0.01 8.19
N LEU A 16 -6.89 -1.21 7.61
CA LEU A 16 -6.53 -2.47 8.23
C LEU A 16 -5.15 -2.93 7.74
N HIS A 17 -4.23 -3.20 8.67
CA HIS A 17 -2.89 -3.67 8.35
C HIS A 17 -2.68 -5.11 8.86
N LEU A 18 -2.62 -6.07 7.95
CA LEU A 18 -2.59 -7.51 8.23
C LEU A 18 -1.19 -8.12 8.05
N PHE A 19 -0.85 -9.15 8.84
CA PHE A 19 0.45 -9.83 8.83
C PHE A 19 1.60 -8.87 9.15
N ALA A 20 1.40 -7.96 10.08
CA ALA A 20 2.24 -6.79 10.29
C ALA A 20 2.79 -6.73 11.74
N ASP A 21 3.61 -7.71 12.12
CA ASP A 21 4.16 -7.76 13.48
C ASP A 21 5.01 -6.52 13.81
N THR A 22 5.83 -6.04 12.91
CA THR A 22 6.68 -4.86 13.14
C THR A 22 5.99 -3.53 12.91
N GLY A 23 4.99 -3.47 12.02
CA GLY A 23 4.18 -2.28 11.75
C GLY A 23 4.94 -1.04 11.26
N VAL A 24 6.08 -1.20 10.60
CA VAL A 24 6.88 -0.06 10.10
C VAL A 24 6.09 0.79 9.11
N GLU A 25 5.27 0.16 8.30
CA GLU A 25 4.40 0.78 7.30
C GLU A 25 3.32 1.67 7.91
N ASP A 26 2.97 1.44 9.20
CA ASP A 26 1.96 2.26 9.91
C ASP A 26 2.33 3.74 9.93
N GLU A 27 3.64 4.08 9.95
CA GLU A 27 4.11 5.48 9.84
C GLU A 27 3.61 6.18 8.56
N VAL A 28 3.41 5.43 7.48
CA VAL A 28 2.86 5.98 6.24
C VAL A 28 1.34 5.87 6.23
N LEU A 29 0.81 4.71 6.61
CA LEU A 29 -0.63 4.43 6.57
C LEU A 29 -1.43 5.42 7.42
N HIS A 30 -0.98 5.76 8.64
CA HIS A 30 -1.68 6.66 9.53
C HIS A 30 -1.83 8.09 8.98
N THR A 31 -1.01 8.48 8.00
CA THR A 31 -1.17 9.79 7.34
C THR A 31 -2.37 9.84 6.38
N PHE A 32 -3.03 8.69 6.15
CA PHE A 32 -4.20 8.54 5.30
C PHE A 32 -5.46 8.17 6.07
N GLY A 33 -5.35 7.74 7.35
CA GLY A 33 -6.49 7.38 8.18
C GLY A 33 -6.12 6.67 9.47
N GLU A 34 -7.14 6.24 10.22
CA GLU A 34 -6.98 5.41 11.42
C GLU A 34 -6.47 4.02 11.04
N VAL A 35 -5.39 3.55 11.67
CA VAL A 35 -4.80 2.23 11.39
C VAL A 35 -5.10 1.24 12.50
N VAL A 36 -5.72 0.12 12.14
CA VAL A 36 -5.84 -1.08 12.99
C VAL A 36 -4.91 -2.16 12.45
N ARG A 37 -3.96 -2.59 13.26
CA ARG A 37 -2.93 -3.55 12.88
C ARG A 37 -3.13 -4.91 13.53
N VAL A 38 -3.01 -5.98 12.74
CA VAL A 38 -3.16 -7.37 13.19
C VAL A 38 -1.88 -8.16 12.94
N GLY A 39 -1.38 -8.81 13.97
CA GLY A 39 -0.20 -9.69 13.92
C GLY A 39 -0.24 -10.76 15.00
N ILE A 40 0.64 -11.75 14.87
CA ILE A 40 0.78 -12.83 15.88
C ILE A 40 1.54 -12.35 17.12
N ASP A 41 2.59 -11.56 16.90
CA ASP A 41 3.43 -10.97 17.94
C ASP A 41 3.72 -9.49 17.59
N PRO A 42 2.70 -8.63 17.64
CA PRO A 42 2.82 -7.27 17.17
C PRO A 42 3.57 -6.38 18.17
N GLU A 43 4.64 -5.76 17.69
CA GLU A 43 5.38 -4.75 18.45
C GLU A 43 4.56 -3.45 18.55
N PRO A 44 4.42 -2.82 19.74
CA PRO A 44 3.68 -1.57 19.86
C PRO A 44 4.36 -0.42 19.11
N ASN A 45 3.56 0.46 18.49
CA ASN A 45 4.03 1.70 17.89
C ASN A 45 2.98 2.82 18.05
N PRO A 46 3.35 4.09 17.86
CA PRO A 46 2.44 5.22 18.08
C PRO A 46 1.44 5.47 16.94
N PHE A 47 1.50 4.70 15.84
CA PHE A 47 0.79 4.97 14.59
C PHE A 47 -0.43 4.08 14.37
N SER A 48 -0.64 3.05 15.23
CA SER A 48 -1.72 2.10 15.03
C SER A 48 -2.30 1.54 16.32
N THR A 49 -3.58 1.18 16.29
CA THR A 49 -4.20 0.31 17.29
C THR A 49 -3.87 -1.14 16.99
N VAL A 50 -3.43 -1.90 17.99
CA VAL A 50 -2.93 -3.25 17.82
C VAL A 50 -3.95 -4.30 18.24
N VAL A 51 -4.14 -5.32 17.40
CA VAL A 51 -4.91 -6.54 17.68
C VAL A 51 -3.97 -7.73 17.55
N GLN A 52 -3.66 -8.42 18.65
CA GLN A 52 -2.89 -9.64 18.62
C GLN A 52 -3.77 -10.83 18.22
N ALA A 53 -3.63 -11.28 16.98
CA ALA A 53 -4.41 -12.38 16.43
C ALA A 53 -3.74 -12.97 15.17
N ASP A 54 -4.24 -14.11 14.72
CA ASP A 54 -3.88 -14.67 13.43
C ASP A 54 -4.53 -13.84 12.30
N ALA A 55 -3.70 -13.18 11.52
CA ALA A 55 -4.15 -12.35 10.41
C ALA A 55 -4.81 -13.14 9.26
N ARG A 56 -4.77 -14.46 9.26
CA ARG A 56 -5.52 -15.31 8.33
C ARG A 56 -7.01 -15.31 8.64
N GLU A 57 -7.37 -15.21 9.93
CA GLU A 57 -8.75 -15.19 10.44
C GLU A 57 -8.87 -14.15 11.56
N PRO A 58 -8.67 -12.84 11.26
CA PRO A 58 -8.70 -11.83 12.30
C PRO A 58 -10.10 -11.69 12.89
N PRO A 59 -10.23 -11.50 14.23
CA PRO A 59 -11.50 -11.41 14.94
C PRO A 59 -12.14 -10.02 14.77
N LEU A 60 -12.33 -9.60 13.52
CA LEU A 60 -12.85 -8.29 13.15
C LEU A 60 -14.09 -8.43 12.25
N SER A 61 -15.04 -7.51 12.38
CA SER A 61 -16.32 -7.53 11.67
C SER A 61 -16.33 -6.81 10.33
N GLY A 62 -15.21 -6.19 9.90
CA GLY A 62 -15.16 -5.40 8.66
C GLY A 62 -15.37 -3.91 8.87
N GLY A 63 -15.73 -3.20 7.79
CA GLY A 63 -15.93 -1.75 7.80
C GLY A 63 -14.63 -0.96 7.71
N PHE A 64 -13.63 -1.50 7.00
CA PHE A 64 -12.40 -0.79 6.63
C PHE A 64 -12.48 -0.36 5.17
N ASP A 65 -11.97 0.83 4.87
CA ASP A 65 -11.91 1.34 3.49
C ASP A 65 -10.78 0.66 2.71
N LEU A 66 -9.67 0.36 3.41
CA LEU A 66 -8.50 -0.28 2.81
C LEU A 66 -7.92 -1.35 3.73
N ALA A 67 -7.57 -2.52 3.18
CA ALA A 67 -6.72 -3.51 3.84
C ALA A 67 -5.35 -3.59 3.15
N VAL A 68 -4.27 -3.50 3.91
CA VAL A 68 -2.89 -3.72 3.47
C VAL A 68 -2.37 -4.99 4.12
N ALA A 69 -1.86 -5.94 3.35
CA ALA A 69 -1.44 -7.24 3.86
C ALA A 69 -0.03 -7.63 3.40
N HIS A 70 0.79 -8.14 4.34
CA HIS A 70 2.16 -8.61 4.12
C HIS A 70 2.30 -10.10 4.48
N PRO A 71 1.64 -11.03 3.76
CA PRO A 71 1.79 -12.46 4.04
C PRO A 71 3.25 -12.90 3.84
N ARG A 72 3.67 -13.90 4.63
CA ARG A 72 5.06 -14.36 4.62
C ARG A 72 5.56 -14.69 3.22
N CYS A 73 6.74 -14.18 2.88
CA CYS A 73 7.35 -14.35 1.57
C CYS A 73 8.33 -15.54 1.46
N GLN A 74 8.63 -16.26 2.57
CA GLN A 74 9.68 -17.28 2.61
C GLN A 74 9.48 -18.37 1.55
N ARG A 75 8.25 -18.83 1.32
CA ARG A 75 7.93 -19.82 0.29
C ARG A 75 8.39 -19.42 -1.11
N PHE A 76 8.40 -18.13 -1.41
CA PHE A 76 8.64 -17.58 -2.76
C PHE A 76 9.99 -16.84 -2.86
N SER A 77 10.70 -16.69 -1.76
CA SER A 77 11.92 -15.91 -1.71
C SER A 77 13.11 -16.68 -2.25
N ARG A 78 13.90 -16.03 -3.13
CA ARG A 78 15.20 -16.58 -3.58
C ARG A 78 16.19 -16.79 -2.44
N ALA A 79 16.06 -16.02 -1.35
CA ALA A 79 16.89 -16.19 -0.16
C ALA A 79 16.62 -17.54 0.54
N THR A 80 15.37 -18.01 0.53
CA THR A 80 15.01 -19.33 1.07
C THR A 80 15.54 -20.43 0.18
N ALA A 81 15.38 -20.32 -1.15
CA ALA A 81 15.87 -21.31 -2.10
C ALA A 81 17.41 -21.50 -2.08
N GLY A 82 18.16 -20.46 -1.66
CA GLY A 82 19.62 -20.52 -1.47
C GLY A 82 20.07 -20.85 -0.03
N GLY A 83 19.16 -20.90 0.93
CA GLY A 83 19.46 -20.94 2.36
C GLY A 83 19.34 -22.30 3.05
N GLY A 84 19.11 -23.39 2.30
CA GLY A 84 19.09 -24.76 2.86
C GLY A 84 17.76 -25.18 3.54
N THR A 85 16.71 -24.36 3.46
CA THR A 85 15.34 -24.71 3.84
C THR A 85 14.49 -24.95 2.60
N ASP A 86 13.65 -25.99 2.65
CA ASP A 86 12.72 -26.25 1.55
C ASP A 86 11.62 -25.17 1.52
N PRO A 87 11.38 -24.50 0.37
CA PRO A 87 10.25 -23.59 0.23
C PRO A 87 8.89 -24.21 0.61
N GLU A 88 8.73 -25.54 0.41
CA GLU A 88 7.49 -26.26 0.77
C GLU A 88 7.23 -26.32 2.28
N ASP A 89 8.27 -26.18 3.12
CA ASP A 89 8.13 -26.11 4.58
C ASP A 89 7.44 -24.80 5.04
N HIS A 90 7.30 -23.83 4.14
CA HIS A 90 6.67 -22.55 4.45
C HIS A 90 5.24 -22.46 3.88
N PRO A 91 4.23 -22.13 4.71
CA PRO A 91 2.86 -22.06 4.25
C PRO A 91 2.65 -20.91 3.26
N ASN A 92 1.86 -21.18 2.20
CA ASN A 92 1.37 -20.12 1.32
C ASN A 92 0.20 -19.38 1.98
N GLN A 93 0.45 -18.19 2.50
CA GLN A 93 -0.54 -17.38 3.19
C GLN A 93 -1.31 -16.42 2.26
N ILE A 94 -0.94 -16.28 0.99
CA ILE A 94 -1.57 -15.34 0.05
C ILE A 94 -3.07 -15.61 -0.15
N PRO A 95 -3.55 -16.86 -0.31
CA PRO A 95 -4.99 -17.11 -0.43
C PRO A 95 -5.78 -16.67 0.80
N ALA A 96 -5.26 -16.94 2.02
CA ALA A 96 -5.90 -16.53 3.26
C ALA A 96 -5.89 -15.00 3.43
N ALA A 97 -4.77 -14.34 3.12
CA ALA A 97 -4.67 -12.88 3.13
C ALA A 97 -5.70 -12.23 2.20
N ARG A 98 -5.86 -12.76 0.99
CA ARG A 98 -6.84 -12.26 0.02
C ARG A 98 -8.28 -12.43 0.52
N THR A 99 -8.59 -13.56 1.15
CA THR A 99 -9.90 -13.82 1.74
C THR A 99 -10.19 -12.86 2.90
N ALA A 100 -9.22 -12.68 3.81
CA ALA A 100 -9.35 -11.75 4.92
C ALA A 100 -9.55 -10.29 4.44
N CYS A 101 -8.72 -9.83 3.49
CA CYS A 101 -8.86 -8.50 2.91
C CYS A 101 -10.25 -8.25 2.32
N LYS A 102 -10.73 -9.15 1.45
CA LYS A 102 -12.04 -9.02 0.79
C LYS A 102 -13.24 -9.09 1.76
N ARG A 103 -13.08 -9.77 2.89
CA ARG A 103 -14.13 -9.85 3.92
C ARG A 103 -14.20 -8.59 4.76
N LEU A 104 -13.09 -7.90 4.96
CA LEU A 104 -12.96 -6.86 5.98
C LEU A 104 -12.90 -5.44 5.42
N ALA A 105 -12.52 -5.27 4.16
CA ALA A 105 -12.30 -3.96 3.55
C ALA A 105 -12.87 -3.87 2.13
N ASP A 106 -13.23 -2.66 1.73
CA ASP A 106 -13.74 -2.34 0.39
C ASP A 106 -12.63 -2.44 -0.67
N HIS A 107 -11.42 -2.01 -0.30
CA HIS A 107 -10.23 -2.09 -1.13
C HIS A 107 -9.10 -2.84 -0.45
N TYR A 108 -8.16 -3.38 -1.24
CA TYR A 108 -7.00 -4.05 -0.67
C TYR A 108 -5.72 -3.90 -1.49
N ILE A 109 -4.61 -4.05 -0.77
CA ILE A 109 -3.24 -4.17 -1.28
C ILE A 109 -2.62 -5.41 -0.63
N ILE A 110 -2.13 -6.36 -1.43
CA ILE A 110 -1.35 -7.52 -0.93
C ILE A 110 0.06 -7.43 -1.49
N GLU A 111 1.04 -7.29 -0.62
CA GLU A 111 2.45 -7.19 -0.97
C GLU A 111 3.15 -8.54 -0.88
N ASN A 112 4.08 -8.79 -1.78
CA ASN A 112 5.03 -9.90 -1.66
C ASN A 112 6.26 -9.68 -2.56
N VAL A 113 7.16 -10.69 -2.58
CA VAL A 113 8.27 -10.72 -3.54
C VAL A 113 7.76 -10.93 -4.97
N PRO A 114 8.50 -10.50 -6.01
CA PRO A 114 8.04 -10.56 -7.41
C PRO A 114 7.71 -11.96 -7.96
N GLN A 115 8.18 -13.02 -7.30
CA GLN A 115 7.94 -14.42 -7.68
C GLN A 115 6.69 -15.01 -7.05
N ALA A 116 6.07 -14.30 -6.10
CA ALA A 116 4.86 -14.76 -5.42
C ALA A 116 3.66 -14.80 -6.39
N PRO A 117 2.71 -15.74 -6.20
CA PRO A 117 1.55 -15.94 -7.09
C PRO A 117 0.45 -14.91 -6.82
N LEU A 118 0.80 -13.64 -6.95
CA LEU A 118 -0.12 -12.51 -6.92
C LEU A 118 -0.88 -12.41 -8.25
N ARG A 119 -2.10 -11.85 -8.21
CA ARG A 119 -2.94 -11.66 -9.39
C ARG A 119 -2.65 -10.29 -10.00
N ASP A 120 -2.30 -10.25 -11.29
CA ASP A 120 -2.04 -9.04 -12.08
C ASP A 120 -1.22 -7.96 -11.32
N PRO A 121 -0.08 -8.34 -10.70
CA PRO A 121 0.60 -7.46 -9.79
C PRO A 121 1.33 -6.32 -10.50
N VAL A 122 1.20 -5.10 -9.98
CA VAL A 122 2.15 -4.03 -10.26
C VAL A 122 3.47 -4.31 -9.56
N LYS A 123 4.60 -4.07 -10.23
CA LYS A 123 5.94 -4.37 -9.71
C LYS A 123 6.76 -3.11 -9.57
N PHE A 124 7.28 -2.87 -8.37
CA PHE A 124 8.11 -1.72 -8.06
C PHE A 124 9.55 -2.12 -7.79
N THR A 125 10.47 -1.25 -8.19
CA THR A 125 11.89 -1.31 -7.83
C THR A 125 12.34 0.07 -7.37
N GLY A 126 13.38 0.15 -6.54
CA GLY A 126 13.87 1.43 -6.02
C GLY A 126 14.26 2.44 -7.10
N GLY A 127 14.78 1.97 -8.24
CA GLY A 127 15.12 2.84 -9.36
C GLY A 127 13.95 3.60 -9.96
N MET A 128 12.73 3.07 -9.90
CA MET A 128 11.50 3.74 -10.35
C MET A 128 11.13 4.94 -9.48
N PHE A 129 11.69 5.03 -8.28
CA PHE A 129 11.40 6.05 -7.28
C PHE A 129 12.63 6.90 -6.93
N GLY A 130 13.70 6.83 -7.74
CA GLY A 130 14.93 7.55 -7.47
C GLY A 130 15.67 7.10 -6.20
N MET A 131 15.33 5.90 -5.68
CA MET A 131 15.95 5.37 -4.47
C MET A 131 17.30 4.75 -4.77
N GLY A 132 18.27 4.93 -3.88
CA GLY A 132 19.59 4.31 -4.00
C GLY A 132 19.64 2.82 -3.67
N ILE A 133 18.51 2.14 -3.60
CA ILE A 133 18.39 0.70 -3.32
C ILE A 133 17.60 0.00 -4.41
N HIS A 134 18.01 -1.24 -4.72
CA HIS A 134 17.21 -2.13 -5.54
C HIS A 134 16.36 -3.02 -4.63
N TYR A 135 15.13 -2.71 -4.40
CA TYR A 135 14.24 -3.40 -3.46
C TYR A 135 12.96 -3.84 -4.18
N PRO A 136 13.01 -4.90 -5.02
CA PRO A 136 11.87 -5.29 -5.84
C PRO A 136 10.74 -5.85 -4.99
N ARG A 137 9.52 -5.37 -5.23
CA ARG A 137 8.27 -5.82 -4.62
C ARG A 137 7.16 -5.86 -5.66
N ALA A 138 6.20 -6.75 -5.42
CA ALA A 138 5.00 -6.89 -6.22
C ALA A 138 3.77 -6.66 -5.35
N PHE A 139 2.76 -6.05 -5.93
CA PHE A 139 1.53 -5.67 -5.25
C PHE A 139 0.32 -6.09 -6.06
N GLU A 140 -0.53 -6.94 -5.49
CA GLU A 140 -1.87 -7.20 -5.97
C GLU A 140 -2.80 -6.16 -5.34
N THR A 141 -3.60 -5.47 -6.14
CA THR A 141 -4.53 -4.44 -5.68
C THR A 141 -5.94 -4.70 -6.21
N SER A 142 -6.97 -4.27 -5.47
CA SER A 142 -8.37 -4.30 -5.93
C SER A 142 -8.75 -3.11 -6.83
N PHE A 143 -7.84 -2.17 -7.01
CA PHE A 143 -7.97 -0.98 -7.84
C PHE A 143 -6.80 -0.86 -8.83
N HIS A 144 -6.99 -0.05 -9.86
CA HIS A 144 -5.96 0.10 -10.89
C HIS A 144 -4.80 0.97 -10.40
N VAL A 145 -3.59 0.44 -10.55
CA VAL A 145 -2.33 1.17 -10.30
C VAL A 145 -1.48 1.09 -11.56
N PRO A 146 -1.25 2.20 -12.27
CA PRO A 146 -0.38 2.19 -13.45
C PRO A 146 1.03 1.74 -13.09
N GLN A 147 1.58 0.83 -13.90
CA GLN A 147 2.98 0.43 -13.77
C GLN A 147 3.85 1.66 -14.03
N PRO A 148 4.73 2.05 -13.08
CA PRO A 148 5.68 3.13 -13.35
C PRO A 148 6.58 2.77 -14.52
N ASP A 149 6.93 3.78 -15.33
CA ASP A 149 7.95 3.59 -16.34
C ASP A 149 9.22 3.04 -15.70
N THR A 150 9.90 2.16 -16.41
CA THR A 150 11.21 1.64 -15.98
C THR A 150 12.23 2.77 -16.12
N ALA A 151 12.04 3.80 -15.29
CA ALA A 151 12.90 4.96 -15.28
C ALA A 151 14.30 4.54 -14.91
N VAL A 152 15.21 5.13 -15.62
CA VAL A 152 16.61 5.33 -15.31
C VAL A 152 17.15 4.24 -14.40
N ARG A 153 17.85 3.30 -14.99
CA ARG A 153 18.75 2.44 -14.22
C ARG A 153 19.72 3.37 -13.48
N PHE A 154 19.31 3.77 -12.28
CA PHE A 154 20.22 4.45 -11.38
C PHE A 154 21.33 3.44 -11.09
N ARG A 155 22.45 3.59 -11.78
CA ARG A 155 23.70 2.96 -11.43
C ARG A 155 24.50 4.06 -10.73
N PRO A 156 24.55 4.07 -9.39
CA PRO A 156 25.53 4.88 -8.71
C PRO A 156 26.91 4.46 -9.28
N GLU A 157 27.78 5.41 -9.52
CA GLU A 157 29.13 5.14 -10.04
C GLU A 157 29.88 4.11 -9.18
N ASN A 158 29.47 3.93 -7.92
CA ASN A 158 30.04 3.02 -6.94
C ASN A 158 29.18 1.77 -6.64
N GLY A 159 28.26 1.40 -7.54
CA GLY A 159 27.34 0.27 -7.34
C GLY A 159 26.04 0.65 -6.59
N PRO A 160 25.08 -0.27 -6.45
CA PRO A 160 23.86 -0.01 -5.71
C PRO A 160 24.19 0.26 -4.25
N LEU A 161 23.56 1.28 -3.66
CA LEU A 161 23.74 1.66 -2.27
C LEU A 161 23.39 0.51 -1.31
N ALA A 162 22.49 -0.39 -1.70
CA ALA A 162 22.28 -1.71 -1.13
C ALA A 162 21.57 -2.63 -2.12
N GLU A 163 22.02 -3.86 -2.25
CA GLU A 163 21.22 -4.98 -2.71
C GLU A 163 20.67 -5.72 -1.49
N GLN A 164 19.42 -6.16 -1.57
CA GLN A 164 18.85 -7.00 -0.52
C GLN A 164 19.71 -8.27 -0.37
N GLY A 165 20.30 -8.48 0.81
CA GLY A 165 21.13 -9.64 1.11
C GLY A 165 22.63 -9.47 0.89
N LYS A 166 23.10 -8.37 0.34
CA LYS A 166 24.52 -8.02 0.30
C LYS A 166 24.78 -6.83 1.24
N GLU A 167 25.79 -6.95 2.07
CA GLU A 167 26.33 -5.85 2.86
C GLU A 167 27.11 -4.93 1.89
N GLY A 168 26.35 -4.15 1.14
CA GLY A 168 26.89 -3.08 0.31
C GLY A 168 27.30 -1.91 1.15
N ASN A 169 27.90 -0.93 0.92
CA ASN A 169 28.35 0.31 1.55
C ASN A 169 28.04 0.49 3.03
N ALA A 170 29.03 0.85 3.80
CA ALA A 170 29.02 0.94 5.27
C ALA A 170 27.90 1.78 5.86
N TRP A 171 27.35 2.78 5.16
CA TRP A 171 26.29 3.62 5.67
C TRP A 171 24.87 3.01 5.52
N VAL A 172 24.65 2.11 4.56
CA VAL A 172 23.37 1.39 4.41
C VAL A 172 23.33 0.14 5.31
N GLY A 173 24.46 -0.30 5.84
CA GLY A 173 24.54 -1.37 6.85
C GLY A 173 23.94 -0.97 8.20
N ALA A 174 23.97 0.31 8.56
CA ALA A 174 23.37 0.83 9.78
C ALA A 174 21.85 0.94 9.65
N THR A 175 21.14 0.80 10.78
CA THR A 175 19.67 0.95 10.83
C THR A 175 19.19 2.27 10.24
N ASP A 176 19.88 3.36 10.56
CA ASP A 176 19.55 4.68 10.05
C ASP A 176 19.74 4.81 8.52
N GLY A 177 20.74 4.15 7.96
CA GLY A 177 20.91 4.11 6.50
C GLY A 177 19.73 3.44 5.81
N TRP A 178 19.21 2.35 6.35
CA TRP A 178 18.01 1.68 5.82
C TRP A 178 16.76 2.53 6.02
N ARG A 179 16.63 3.22 7.15
CA ARG A 179 15.53 4.13 7.44
C ARG A 179 15.45 5.23 6.39
N LEU A 180 16.55 5.93 6.15
CA LEU A 180 16.65 6.98 5.14
C LEU A 180 16.42 6.43 3.71
N ALA A 181 17.06 5.31 3.37
CA ALA A 181 16.92 4.70 2.05
C ALA A 181 15.49 4.26 1.74
N LYS A 182 14.71 3.85 2.73
CA LYS A 182 13.30 3.47 2.60
C LYS A 182 12.32 4.61 2.85
N GLY A 183 12.79 5.78 3.25
CA GLY A 183 12.00 7.00 3.40
C GLY A 183 11.14 7.06 4.66
N TYR A 184 11.59 6.45 5.76
CA TYR A 184 10.96 6.51 7.08
C TYR A 184 11.65 7.54 7.98
N SER A 185 10.88 8.19 8.85
CA SER A 185 11.38 9.21 9.79
C SER A 185 11.50 8.70 11.22
N HIS A 186 10.60 7.81 11.65
CA HIS A 186 10.62 7.25 12.99
C HIS A 186 11.80 6.28 13.21
N HIS A 187 12.29 6.19 14.45
CA HIS A 187 13.35 5.25 14.83
C HIS A 187 12.80 3.84 15.06
N TRP A 188 12.71 3.10 13.97
CA TRP A 188 12.23 1.71 13.99
C TRP A 188 13.34 0.72 14.38
N PRO A 189 13.00 -0.42 15.04
CA PRO A 189 13.95 -1.49 15.27
C PRO A 189 14.55 -1.99 13.95
N GLY A 190 15.88 -2.11 13.89
CA GLY A 190 16.62 -2.38 12.66
C GLY A 190 16.21 -3.63 11.90
N ARG A 191 15.71 -4.65 12.60
CA ARG A 191 15.31 -5.93 11.98
C ARG A 191 14.09 -5.79 11.11
N GLY A 192 13.03 -5.13 11.59
CA GLY A 192 11.81 -4.90 10.83
C GLY A 192 12.09 -4.00 9.62
N LEU A 193 12.74 -2.87 9.86
CA LEU A 193 13.08 -1.87 8.85
C LEU A 193 13.95 -2.44 7.71
N LYS A 194 15.02 -3.17 8.04
CA LYS A 194 15.97 -3.70 7.06
C LYS A 194 15.36 -4.78 6.18
N ARG A 195 14.67 -5.75 6.78
CA ARG A 195 14.26 -6.99 6.10
C ARG A 195 12.84 -6.99 5.56
N HIS A 196 11.91 -6.35 6.28
CA HIS A 196 10.48 -6.55 6.07
C HIS A 196 9.79 -5.30 5.52
N ALA A 197 10.16 -4.10 5.99
CA ALA A 197 9.46 -2.89 5.63
C ALA A 197 9.47 -2.61 4.13
N VAL A 198 8.29 -2.37 3.59
CA VAL A 198 8.09 -1.85 2.23
C VAL A 198 8.57 -0.40 2.20
N PRO A 199 9.28 0.05 1.15
CA PRO A 199 9.67 1.45 1.04
C PRO A 199 8.47 2.40 1.07
N ALA A 200 8.56 3.46 1.87
CA ALA A 200 7.52 4.47 1.99
C ALA A 200 7.07 5.10 0.65
N PRO A 201 7.97 5.38 -0.34
CA PRO A 201 7.55 5.85 -1.66
C PRO A 201 6.64 4.87 -2.42
N TYR A 202 6.81 3.55 -2.23
CA TYR A 202 5.93 2.55 -2.86
C TYR A 202 4.52 2.64 -2.29
N LEU A 203 4.42 2.68 -0.94
CA LEU A 203 3.13 2.80 -0.26
C LEU A 203 2.42 4.10 -0.63
N ARG A 204 3.12 5.25 -0.60
CA ARG A 204 2.52 6.55 -0.97
C ARG A 204 1.95 6.54 -2.38
N ARG A 205 2.63 5.88 -3.34
CA ARG A 205 2.10 5.74 -4.70
C ARG A 205 0.83 4.88 -4.74
N LEU A 206 0.82 3.74 -4.03
CA LEU A 206 -0.35 2.86 -3.97
C LEU A 206 -1.54 3.57 -3.31
N LEU A 207 -1.32 4.27 -2.21
CA LEU A 207 -2.34 5.03 -1.48
C LEU A 207 -2.89 6.20 -2.30
N TYR A 208 -2.05 6.88 -3.08
CA TYR A 208 -2.49 7.90 -4.03
C TYR A 208 -3.49 7.35 -5.06
N TRP A 209 -3.19 6.18 -5.65
CA TRP A 209 -4.09 5.56 -6.63
C TRP A 209 -5.34 4.96 -5.99
N TRP A 210 -5.24 4.50 -4.74
CA TRP A 210 -6.40 4.11 -3.96
C TRP A 210 -7.35 5.30 -3.73
N LEU A 211 -6.87 6.42 -3.23
CA LEU A 211 -7.69 7.63 -3.05
C LEU A 211 -8.31 8.09 -4.37
N SER A 212 -7.53 8.07 -5.46
CA SER A 212 -8.06 8.44 -6.79
C SER A 212 -9.19 7.51 -7.25
N ALA A 213 -9.14 6.22 -6.88
CA ALA A 213 -10.20 5.27 -7.20
C ALA A 213 -11.47 5.53 -6.37
N VAL A 214 -11.32 5.82 -5.07
CA VAL A 214 -12.43 6.18 -4.18
C VAL A 214 -13.11 7.47 -4.65
N GLU A 215 -12.35 8.54 -4.83
CA GLU A 215 -12.88 9.85 -5.30
C GLU A 215 -13.48 9.77 -6.71
N GLY A 216 -12.89 8.97 -7.60
CA GLY A 216 -13.40 8.75 -8.95
C GLY A 216 -14.74 8.02 -8.98
N GLY A 217 -14.95 7.07 -8.05
CA GLY A 217 -16.22 6.37 -7.82
C GLY A 217 -17.32 7.34 -7.38
N GLU A 218 -17.03 8.18 -6.40
CA GLU A 218 -17.99 9.19 -5.90
C GLU A 218 -18.41 10.18 -7.00
N ARG A 219 -17.48 10.63 -7.84
CA ARG A 219 -17.80 11.54 -8.98
C ARG A 219 -18.68 10.87 -10.02
N SER A 220 -18.51 9.58 -10.30
CA SER A 220 -19.35 8.85 -11.25
C SER A 220 -20.77 8.67 -10.75
N GLU A 221 -20.97 8.46 -9.44
CA GLU A 221 -22.29 8.38 -8.82
C GLU A 221 -22.98 9.73 -8.78
N GLN A 222 -22.29 10.82 -8.47
CA GLN A 222 -22.85 12.18 -8.50
C GLN A 222 -23.24 12.62 -9.90
N THR A 223 -22.48 12.25 -10.93
CA THR A 223 -22.83 12.58 -12.34
C THR A 223 -24.06 11.83 -12.79
N SER A 224 -24.27 10.58 -12.38
CA SER A 224 -25.46 9.79 -12.73
C SER A 224 -26.75 10.30 -12.07
N ILE A 225 -26.65 10.96 -10.91
CA ILE A 225 -27.81 11.59 -10.23
C ILE A 225 -28.15 12.95 -10.86
N GLY A 226 -27.16 13.66 -11.46
CA GLY A 226 -27.36 14.96 -12.11
C GLY A 226 -28.00 14.89 -13.48
N GLU A 227 -27.86 13.80 -14.24
CA GLU A 227 -28.43 13.63 -15.57
C GLU A 227 -29.93 13.25 -15.59
N ALA A 228 -30.51 12.90 -14.46
CA ALA A 228 -31.91 12.46 -14.37
C ALA A 228 -32.95 13.60 -14.23
N VAL A 229 -32.54 14.88 -14.30
CA VAL A 229 -33.45 16.03 -14.05
C VAL A 229 -33.42 17.08 -15.17
N VAL A 230 -33.20 16.73 -16.42
CA VAL A 230 -33.42 17.63 -17.56
C VAL A 230 -34.14 16.91 -18.71
N ASP A 231 -35.40 16.52 -18.42
CA ASP A 231 -36.37 16.27 -19.50
C ASP A 231 -37.60 17.17 -19.26
N GLY A 232 -37.81 18.11 -20.19
CA GLY A 232 -39.06 18.79 -20.31
C GLY A 232 -38.96 20.31 -20.40
N ASP A 233 -38.66 20.85 -21.60
CA ASP A 233 -39.49 21.88 -22.22
C ASP A 233 -39.00 22.14 -23.68
N THR A 234 -39.68 21.52 -24.60
CA THR A 234 -39.63 21.84 -26.03
C THR A 234 -40.39 23.13 -26.23
N CYS A 235 -39.70 24.26 -26.36
CA CYS A 235 -40.24 25.48 -26.88
C CYS A 235 -40.16 25.45 -28.43
N SER A 236 -41.27 25.14 -29.08
CA SER A 236 -41.45 25.23 -30.51
C SER A 236 -41.55 26.72 -30.95
N LEU A 237 -40.52 27.18 -31.65
CA LEU A 237 -40.61 28.42 -32.44
C LEU A 237 -40.99 28.11 -33.89
N GLN A 238 -42.19 28.52 -34.29
CA GLN A 238 -42.62 28.52 -35.70
C GLN A 238 -41.92 29.62 -36.48
N PRO A 239 -41.59 29.41 -37.77
CA PRO A 239 -41.07 30.44 -38.63
C PRO A 239 -42.23 31.28 -39.21
N GLY A 240 -42.24 32.58 -38.94
CA GLY A 240 -43.09 33.56 -39.61
C GLY A 240 -42.61 33.85 -41.04
N GLY A 241 -43.54 33.81 -42.02
CA GLY A 241 -43.28 34.04 -43.39
C GLY A 241 -43.16 35.53 -43.74
N GLU A 242 -42.59 35.75 -44.91
CA GLU A 242 -42.41 37.00 -45.63
C GLU A 242 -43.74 37.66 -46.10
N PRO A 243 -43.62 38.87 -46.55
CA PRO A 243 -43.33 39.17 -47.97
C PRO A 243 -42.13 40.09 -48.20
#